data_776552ee95189d80c834d7fcfe18ab5e
#
_entry.id   776552ee95189d80c834d7fcfe18ab5e
#
_cell.length_a   1.000
_cell.length_b   1.000
_cell.length_c   1.000
_cell.angle_alpha   90.00
_cell.angle_beta   90.00
_cell.angle_gamma   90.00
#
_symmetry.space_group_name_H-M   'P 1'
#
loop_
_entity.id
_entity.type
_entity.pdbx_description
1 polymer ?
#
loop_
_entity_poly.entity_id
_entity_poly.type
_entity_poly.pdbx_seq_one_letter_code
_entity_poly.pdbx_strand_id
1 'polypeptide(L)'
;MSITFDNVTKCYGRLRAVDGISLRVEAGEVFAFLGPNGAGKTTTIKMLTGLLMPDEGRIAVCGHAMTLSSQAAKAQLAYVPDQPYLYEKLSAREFLEFVGQMYGMDRTTIETRCRFFMTRLQVTSFADQLAESYSHGMKQRVVLAAALMHDPQVLVVDEPMIGLDPRTVRTVKELFRERADAGKTVFMSTHTLDVAEAIADRIAIIHQGRIVACGTLDELRARARREHRLEDIFLELTQPEEHDAPRPAAAGQADAP
;
A
#
# COMPACT_ATOMS: atom_id res chain seq x y z
N MET A 1 4.15 -16.46 -7.15
CA MET A 1 4.75 -15.10 -7.09
C MET A 1 3.79 -14.12 -7.71
N SER A 2 3.30 -13.17 -6.92
CA SER A 2 2.28 -12.20 -7.38
C SER A 2 2.89 -10.86 -7.77
N ILE A 3 3.92 -10.39 -7.05
CA ILE A 3 4.57 -9.11 -7.33
C ILE A 3 6.08 -9.30 -7.33
N THR A 4 6.76 -8.69 -8.28
CA THR A 4 8.22 -8.66 -8.34
C THR A 4 8.70 -7.24 -8.64
N PHE A 5 9.61 -6.75 -7.81
CA PHE A 5 10.44 -5.58 -8.07
C PHE A 5 11.87 -6.07 -8.32
N ASP A 6 12.51 -5.62 -9.40
CA ASP A 6 13.85 -5.99 -9.79
C ASP A 6 14.69 -4.72 -9.96
N ASN A 7 15.48 -4.39 -8.93
CA ASN A 7 16.38 -3.23 -8.87
C ASN A 7 15.70 -1.90 -9.26
N VAL A 8 14.53 -1.63 -8.67
CA VAL A 8 13.67 -0.50 -9.06
C VAL A 8 14.16 0.79 -8.42
N THR A 9 14.39 1.82 -9.25
CA THR A 9 14.81 3.16 -8.83
C THR A 9 13.87 4.21 -9.40
N LYS A 10 13.59 5.26 -8.58
CA LYS A 10 12.82 6.44 -8.99
C LYS A 10 13.41 7.71 -8.40
N CYS A 11 13.71 8.67 -9.27
CA CYS A 11 14.27 9.96 -8.92
C CYS A 11 13.29 11.11 -9.23
N TYR A 12 13.30 12.14 -8.42
CA TYR A 12 12.67 13.43 -8.65
C TYR A 12 13.76 14.52 -8.56
N GLY A 13 14.30 14.91 -9.70
CA GLY A 13 15.48 15.75 -9.75
C GLY A 13 16.69 15.09 -9.05
N ARG A 14 17.17 15.66 -7.96
CA ARG A 14 18.28 15.09 -7.17
C ARG A 14 17.83 14.10 -6.10
N LEU A 15 16.53 14.04 -5.79
CA LEU A 15 16.01 13.15 -4.74
C LEU A 15 15.77 11.75 -5.32
N ARG A 16 16.45 10.76 -4.79
CA ARG A 16 16.11 9.33 -5.01
C ARG A 16 15.00 8.94 -4.06
N ALA A 17 13.76 9.00 -4.53
CA ALA A 17 12.59 8.64 -3.73
C ALA A 17 12.45 7.12 -3.53
N VAL A 18 12.97 6.34 -4.48
CA VAL A 18 13.12 4.88 -4.41
C VAL A 18 14.49 4.54 -5.00
N ASP A 19 15.29 3.74 -4.30
CA ASP A 19 16.69 3.49 -4.61
C ASP A 19 17.00 1.99 -4.60
N GLY A 20 16.97 1.37 -5.78
CA GLY A 20 17.37 -0.01 -6.00
C GLY A 20 16.52 -1.07 -5.29
N ILE A 21 15.22 -0.87 -5.15
CA ILE A 21 14.33 -1.84 -4.47
C ILE A 21 14.25 -3.14 -5.27
N SER A 22 14.59 -4.25 -4.60
CA SER A 22 14.32 -5.60 -5.07
C SER A 22 13.46 -6.32 -4.03
N LEU A 23 12.27 -6.77 -4.45
CA LEU A 23 11.27 -7.36 -3.57
C LEU A 23 10.44 -8.40 -4.32
N ARG A 24 10.09 -9.48 -3.62
CA ARG A 24 9.17 -10.52 -4.10
C ARG A 24 8.05 -10.73 -3.10
N VAL A 25 6.81 -10.68 -3.61
CA VAL A 25 5.60 -10.94 -2.83
C VAL A 25 4.94 -12.19 -3.41
N GLU A 26 4.65 -13.16 -2.57
CA GLU A 26 4.09 -14.43 -2.98
C GLU A 26 2.56 -14.34 -3.15
N ALA A 27 1.97 -15.36 -3.79
CA ALA A 27 0.53 -15.47 -3.86
C ALA A 27 -0.03 -15.93 -2.50
N GLY A 28 -1.17 -15.38 -2.11
CA GLY A 28 -1.86 -15.79 -0.89
C GLY A 28 -1.28 -15.17 0.39
N GLU A 29 -0.54 -14.06 0.29
CA GLU A 29 -0.07 -13.36 1.50
C GLU A 29 -0.65 -11.96 1.63
N VAL A 30 -0.81 -11.52 2.87
CA VAL A 30 -0.95 -10.11 3.23
C VAL A 30 0.44 -9.55 3.48
N PHE A 31 0.90 -8.70 2.59
CA PHE A 31 2.22 -8.09 2.65
C PHE A 31 2.14 -6.63 3.08
N ALA A 32 2.81 -6.26 4.17
CA ALA A 32 2.88 -4.89 4.64
C ALA A 32 4.17 -4.19 4.18
N PHE A 33 4.01 -3.01 3.60
CA PHE A 33 5.10 -2.12 3.21
C PHE A 33 5.15 -0.95 4.19
N LEU A 34 5.94 -1.10 5.25
CA LEU A 34 6.00 -0.24 6.42
C LEU A 34 7.10 0.81 6.29
N GLY A 35 6.82 2.05 6.66
CA GLY A 35 7.85 3.10 6.68
C GLY A 35 7.30 4.46 7.10
N PRO A 36 8.16 5.41 7.53
CA PRO A 36 7.74 6.76 7.87
C PRO A 36 7.23 7.52 6.64
N ASN A 37 6.62 8.69 6.89
CA ASN A 37 6.24 9.59 5.81
C ASN A 37 7.48 10.06 5.04
N GLY A 38 7.38 10.09 3.71
CA GLY A 38 8.50 10.42 2.84
C GLY A 38 9.48 9.26 2.56
N ALA A 39 9.30 8.08 3.14
CA ALA A 39 10.20 6.93 2.93
C ALA A 39 10.17 6.34 1.50
N GLY A 40 9.21 6.73 0.65
CA GLY A 40 9.07 6.22 -0.73
C GLY A 40 7.88 5.28 -0.94
N LYS A 41 7.01 5.03 0.07
CA LYS A 41 5.88 4.10 -0.01
C LYS A 41 4.94 4.41 -1.18
N THR A 42 4.36 5.61 -1.20
CA THR A 42 3.41 6.02 -2.25
C THR A 42 4.06 6.04 -3.64
N THR A 43 5.35 6.41 -3.76
CA THR A 43 6.09 6.33 -5.02
C THR A 43 6.20 4.89 -5.51
N THR A 44 6.53 3.95 -4.62
CA THR A 44 6.60 2.51 -4.91
C THR A 44 5.24 1.97 -5.35
N ILE A 45 4.16 2.32 -4.65
CA ILE A 45 2.79 1.93 -5.01
C ILE A 45 2.38 2.48 -6.37
N LYS A 46 2.67 3.76 -6.66
CA LYS A 46 2.36 4.34 -7.97
C LYS A 46 3.09 3.64 -9.12
N MET A 47 4.32 3.19 -8.88
CA MET A 47 5.04 2.38 -9.86
C MET A 47 4.44 0.97 -9.99
N LEU A 48 4.10 0.31 -8.89
CA LEU A 48 3.44 -1.00 -8.88
C LEU A 48 2.12 -0.99 -9.64
N THR A 49 1.35 0.09 -9.52
CA THR A 49 0.04 0.22 -10.17
C THR A 49 0.09 0.79 -11.58
N GLY A 50 1.29 1.08 -12.09
CA GLY A 50 1.50 1.64 -13.44
C GLY A 50 0.98 3.07 -13.62
N LEU A 51 0.85 3.82 -12.52
CA LEU A 51 0.57 5.27 -12.53
C LEU A 51 1.86 6.08 -12.70
N LEU A 52 3.00 5.47 -12.44
CA LEU A 52 4.33 6.03 -12.56
C LEU A 52 5.27 4.97 -13.13
N MET A 53 6.23 5.37 -13.96
CA MET A 53 7.26 4.45 -14.42
C MET A 53 8.53 4.60 -13.58
N PRO A 54 9.22 3.50 -13.28
CA PRO A 54 10.55 3.56 -12.71
C PRO A 54 11.55 4.17 -13.72
N ASP A 55 12.62 4.79 -13.22
CA ASP A 55 13.71 5.27 -14.04
C ASP A 55 14.69 4.13 -14.36
N GLU A 56 14.84 3.17 -13.42
CA GLU A 56 15.65 1.97 -13.59
C GLU A 56 14.89 0.76 -13.00
N GLY A 57 15.26 -0.44 -13.49
CA GLY A 57 14.67 -1.69 -13.01
C GLY A 57 13.33 -2.03 -13.64
N ARG A 58 12.67 -3.06 -13.09
CA ARG A 58 11.43 -3.61 -13.64
C ARG A 58 10.48 -4.02 -12.54
N ILE A 59 9.19 -3.93 -12.84
CA ILE A 59 8.10 -4.41 -11.97
C ILE A 59 7.26 -5.40 -12.77
N ALA A 60 6.85 -6.50 -12.15
CA ALA A 60 5.90 -7.43 -12.73
C ALA A 60 4.80 -7.78 -11.73
N VAL A 61 3.58 -7.98 -12.24
CA VAL A 61 2.40 -8.40 -11.49
C VAL A 61 1.85 -9.66 -12.14
N CYS A 62 1.74 -10.75 -11.38
CA CYS A 62 1.32 -12.07 -11.86
C CYS A 62 2.07 -12.51 -13.14
N GLY A 63 3.37 -12.25 -13.21
CA GLY A 63 4.23 -12.57 -14.36
C GLY A 63 4.14 -11.58 -15.52
N HIS A 64 3.24 -10.60 -15.49
CA HIS A 64 3.12 -9.57 -16.52
C HIS A 64 3.92 -8.33 -16.16
N ALA A 65 4.79 -7.86 -17.07
CA ALA A 65 5.56 -6.63 -16.86
C ALA A 65 4.63 -5.42 -16.72
N MET A 66 4.88 -4.60 -15.69
CA MET A 66 4.14 -3.35 -15.48
C MET A 66 4.73 -2.25 -16.36
N THR A 67 3.90 -1.75 -17.28
CA THR A 67 4.19 -0.61 -18.14
C THR A 67 2.98 0.33 -18.18
N LEU A 68 3.12 1.53 -18.72
CA LEU A 68 1.98 2.47 -18.85
C LEU A 68 0.80 1.87 -19.64
N SER A 69 1.10 1.03 -20.64
CA SER A 69 0.13 0.41 -21.54
C SER A 69 -0.18 -1.05 -21.22
N SER A 70 0.35 -1.62 -20.12
CA SER A 70 0.17 -3.03 -19.78
C SER A 70 -1.24 -3.32 -19.25
N GLN A 71 -2.19 -3.61 -20.13
CA GLN A 71 -3.53 -4.02 -19.74
C GLN A 71 -3.53 -5.35 -18.97
N ALA A 72 -2.69 -6.33 -19.39
CA ALA A 72 -2.61 -7.63 -18.74
C ALA A 72 -2.19 -7.54 -17.27
N ALA A 73 -1.18 -6.73 -16.94
CA ALA A 73 -0.77 -6.51 -15.55
C ALA A 73 -1.84 -5.72 -14.75
N LYS A 74 -2.42 -4.67 -15.35
CA LYS A 74 -3.45 -3.84 -14.71
C LYS A 74 -4.74 -4.60 -14.45
N ALA A 75 -5.12 -5.54 -15.31
CA ALA A 75 -6.29 -6.39 -15.11
C ALA A 75 -6.16 -7.35 -13.91
N GLN A 76 -4.93 -7.65 -13.47
CA GLN A 76 -4.67 -8.52 -12.32
C GLN A 76 -4.76 -7.80 -10.98
N LEU A 77 -4.73 -6.46 -10.97
CA LEU A 77 -4.68 -5.68 -9.74
C LEU A 77 -5.86 -4.71 -9.60
N ALA A 78 -6.14 -4.38 -8.34
CA ALA A 78 -6.92 -3.20 -7.97
C ALA A 78 -6.10 -2.31 -7.05
N TYR A 79 -6.37 -1.01 -7.09
CA TYR A 79 -5.70 -0.02 -6.27
C TYR A 79 -6.68 0.83 -5.47
N VAL A 80 -6.43 0.93 -4.17
CA VAL A 80 -7.14 1.81 -3.24
C VAL A 80 -6.14 2.84 -2.72
N PRO A 81 -6.24 4.11 -3.12
CA PRO A 81 -5.35 5.18 -2.65
C PRO A 81 -5.68 5.60 -1.21
N ASP A 82 -4.73 6.28 -0.55
CA ASP A 82 -4.90 6.89 0.77
C ASP A 82 -5.98 7.99 0.76
N GLN A 83 -6.08 8.72 -0.36
CA GLN A 83 -7.14 9.69 -0.59
C GLN A 83 -8.15 9.11 -1.57
N PRO A 84 -9.31 8.63 -1.08
CA PRO A 84 -10.32 8.01 -1.92
C PRO A 84 -10.96 9.02 -2.84
N TYR A 85 -10.92 8.75 -4.15
CA TYR A 85 -11.57 9.56 -5.16
C TYR A 85 -12.83 8.86 -5.67
N LEU A 86 -13.93 9.61 -5.68
CA LEU A 86 -15.21 9.19 -6.26
C LEU A 86 -15.73 10.30 -7.17
N TYR A 87 -16.53 9.93 -8.15
CA TYR A 87 -17.30 10.90 -8.93
C TYR A 87 -18.39 11.51 -8.04
N GLU A 88 -18.26 12.78 -7.70
CA GLU A 88 -19.11 13.48 -6.71
C GLU A 88 -20.60 13.42 -7.03
N LYS A 89 -20.97 13.35 -8.31
CA LYS A 89 -22.34 13.32 -8.80
C LYS A 89 -22.92 11.91 -8.99
N LEU A 90 -22.17 10.88 -8.58
CA LEU A 90 -22.66 9.52 -8.51
C LEU A 90 -22.92 9.12 -7.05
N SER A 91 -23.94 8.28 -6.87
CA SER A 91 -24.12 7.53 -5.62
C SER A 91 -23.14 6.35 -5.55
N ALA A 92 -22.98 5.76 -4.36
CA ALA A 92 -22.13 4.56 -4.23
C ALA A 92 -22.62 3.41 -5.11
N ARG A 93 -23.93 3.21 -5.22
CA ARG A 93 -24.52 2.18 -6.07
C ARG A 93 -24.15 2.40 -7.54
N GLU A 94 -24.39 3.60 -8.06
CA GLU A 94 -24.06 3.95 -9.44
C GLU A 94 -22.57 3.84 -9.72
N PHE A 95 -21.73 4.24 -8.77
CA PHE A 95 -20.28 4.11 -8.89
C PHE A 95 -19.82 2.65 -8.96
N LEU A 96 -20.36 1.77 -8.11
CA LEU A 96 -20.04 0.34 -8.14
C LEU A 96 -20.53 -0.34 -9.43
N GLU A 97 -21.72 0.00 -9.90
CA GLU A 97 -22.26 -0.48 -11.17
C GLU A 97 -21.38 -0.04 -12.35
N PHE A 98 -21.02 1.24 -12.38
CA PHE A 98 -20.10 1.80 -13.38
C PHE A 98 -18.76 1.07 -13.41
N VAL A 99 -18.15 0.85 -12.23
CA VAL A 99 -16.88 0.09 -12.14
C VAL A 99 -17.04 -1.33 -12.65
N GLY A 100 -18.11 -2.04 -12.26
CA GLY A 100 -18.39 -3.39 -12.76
C GLY A 100 -18.51 -3.44 -14.28
N GLN A 101 -19.20 -2.47 -14.89
CA GLN A 101 -19.32 -2.35 -16.34
C GLN A 101 -17.98 -2.07 -17.03
N MET A 102 -17.13 -1.22 -16.45
CA MET A 102 -15.78 -0.93 -16.98
C MET A 102 -14.90 -2.18 -17.02
N TYR A 103 -15.06 -3.10 -16.06
CA TYR A 103 -14.38 -4.39 -16.04
C TYR A 103 -15.08 -5.48 -16.88
N GLY A 104 -16.12 -5.12 -17.64
CA GLY A 104 -16.83 -6.05 -18.53
C GLY A 104 -17.64 -7.13 -17.81
N MET A 105 -18.03 -6.89 -16.55
CA MET A 105 -18.82 -7.82 -15.76
C MET A 105 -20.26 -7.86 -16.26
N ASP A 106 -20.90 -9.03 -16.23
CA ASP A 106 -22.32 -9.16 -16.52
C ASP A 106 -23.19 -8.53 -15.42
N ARG A 107 -24.41 -8.15 -15.79
CA ARG A 107 -25.34 -7.44 -14.90
C ARG A 107 -25.64 -8.22 -13.61
N THR A 108 -25.86 -9.51 -13.70
CA THR A 108 -26.21 -10.36 -12.56
C THR A 108 -25.06 -10.44 -11.56
N THR A 109 -23.83 -10.57 -12.06
CA THR A 109 -22.62 -10.55 -11.26
C THR A 109 -22.42 -9.19 -10.59
N ILE A 110 -22.63 -8.08 -11.32
CA ILE A 110 -22.56 -6.73 -10.77
C ILE A 110 -23.56 -6.56 -9.60
N GLU A 111 -24.84 -6.87 -9.82
CA GLU A 111 -25.90 -6.76 -8.80
C GLU A 111 -25.56 -7.59 -7.54
N THR A 112 -25.08 -8.80 -7.72
CA THR A 112 -24.73 -9.71 -6.63
C THR A 112 -23.54 -9.16 -5.83
N ARG A 113 -22.47 -8.75 -6.50
CA ARG A 113 -21.26 -8.20 -5.84
C ARG A 113 -21.50 -6.83 -5.21
N CYS A 114 -22.27 -5.96 -5.85
CA CYS A 114 -22.70 -4.69 -5.25
C CYS A 114 -23.41 -4.95 -3.91
N ARG A 115 -24.40 -5.82 -3.90
CA ARG A 115 -25.15 -6.16 -2.67
C ARG A 115 -24.21 -6.73 -1.60
N PHE A 116 -23.33 -7.64 -1.96
CA PHE A 116 -22.39 -8.27 -1.03
C PHE A 116 -21.45 -7.23 -0.40
N PHE A 117 -20.74 -6.44 -1.20
CA PHE A 117 -19.75 -5.50 -0.68
C PHE A 117 -20.39 -4.30 0.02
N MET A 118 -21.53 -3.79 -0.46
CA MET A 118 -22.27 -2.74 0.24
C MET A 118 -22.72 -3.18 1.64
N THR A 119 -23.16 -4.43 1.78
CA THR A 119 -23.53 -4.99 3.08
C THR A 119 -22.30 -5.20 3.96
N ARG A 120 -21.27 -5.86 3.44
CA ARG A 120 -20.05 -6.21 4.19
C ARG A 120 -19.30 -4.96 4.70
N LEU A 121 -19.24 -3.90 3.88
CA LEU A 121 -18.56 -2.64 4.20
C LEU A 121 -19.51 -1.57 4.78
N GLN A 122 -20.76 -1.93 5.11
CA GLN A 122 -21.75 -1.03 5.71
C GLN A 122 -22.01 0.23 4.87
N VAL A 123 -22.06 0.08 3.56
CA VAL A 123 -22.35 1.16 2.61
C VAL A 123 -23.86 1.31 2.38
N THR A 124 -24.65 0.25 2.63
CA THR A 124 -26.08 0.17 2.29
C THR A 124 -26.91 1.36 2.81
N SER A 125 -26.60 1.89 3.99
CA SER A 125 -27.36 2.98 4.60
C SER A 125 -27.25 4.32 3.88
N PHE A 126 -26.23 4.50 3.07
CA PHE A 126 -25.98 5.74 2.32
C PHE A 126 -25.74 5.49 0.81
N ALA A 127 -25.98 4.26 0.35
CA ALA A 127 -25.65 3.81 -1.01
C ALA A 127 -26.28 4.66 -2.12
N ASP A 128 -27.43 5.27 -1.84
CA ASP A 128 -28.20 6.06 -2.80
C ASP A 128 -28.04 7.59 -2.62
N GLN A 129 -27.20 8.04 -1.67
CA GLN A 129 -26.79 9.44 -1.52
C GLN A 129 -25.66 9.77 -2.51
N LEU A 130 -25.53 11.05 -2.90
CA LEU A 130 -24.43 11.49 -3.75
C LEU A 130 -23.08 11.49 -2.99
N ALA A 131 -22.01 11.09 -3.68
CA ALA A 131 -20.68 10.97 -3.09
C ALA A 131 -20.08 12.30 -2.60
N GLU A 132 -20.59 13.46 -3.08
CA GLU A 132 -20.21 14.77 -2.55
C GLU A 132 -20.55 14.95 -1.07
N SER A 133 -21.56 14.23 -0.55
CA SER A 133 -21.97 14.26 0.85
C SER A 133 -21.19 13.31 1.77
N TYR A 134 -20.30 12.49 1.21
CA TYR A 134 -19.63 11.44 1.98
C TYR A 134 -18.48 11.97 2.81
N SER A 135 -18.39 11.48 4.06
CA SER A 135 -17.18 11.62 4.86
C SER A 135 -16.01 10.82 4.24
N HIS A 136 -14.78 11.09 4.68
CA HIS A 136 -13.61 10.35 4.22
C HIS A 136 -13.79 8.83 4.41
N GLY A 137 -14.21 8.37 5.59
CA GLY A 137 -14.44 6.95 5.85
C GLY A 137 -15.58 6.34 5.02
N MET A 138 -16.62 7.09 4.65
CA MET A 138 -17.64 6.63 3.70
C MET A 138 -17.04 6.44 2.31
N LYS A 139 -16.25 7.41 1.82
CA LYS A 139 -15.54 7.31 0.53
C LYS A 139 -14.60 6.13 0.51
N GLN A 140 -13.80 5.93 1.57
CA GLN A 140 -12.86 4.80 1.69
C GLN A 140 -13.57 3.44 1.56
N ARG A 141 -14.71 3.27 2.24
CA ARG A 141 -15.50 2.03 2.16
C ARG A 141 -16.03 1.76 0.74
N VAL A 142 -16.48 2.79 0.04
CA VAL A 142 -16.98 2.66 -1.35
C VAL A 142 -15.85 2.35 -2.32
N VAL A 143 -14.69 3.02 -2.22
CA VAL A 143 -13.52 2.75 -3.08
C VAL A 143 -12.98 1.34 -2.84
N LEU A 144 -12.95 0.88 -1.58
CA LEU A 144 -12.56 -0.50 -1.26
C LEU A 144 -13.56 -1.52 -1.85
N ALA A 145 -14.88 -1.26 -1.74
CA ALA A 145 -15.89 -2.08 -2.39
C ALA A 145 -15.67 -2.15 -3.91
N ALA A 146 -15.44 -1.01 -4.56
CA ALA A 146 -15.19 -0.91 -5.99
C ALA A 146 -13.94 -1.69 -6.43
N ALA A 147 -12.85 -1.57 -5.66
CA ALA A 147 -11.61 -2.30 -5.91
C ALA A 147 -11.79 -3.82 -5.86
N LEU A 148 -12.73 -4.29 -5.05
CA LEU A 148 -13.02 -5.71 -4.89
C LEU A 148 -14.04 -6.26 -5.91
N MET A 149 -14.74 -5.39 -6.66
CA MET A 149 -15.82 -5.79 -7.59
C MET A 149 -15.40 -6.83 -8.62
N HIS A 150 -14.27 -6.64 -9.27
CA HIS A 150 -13.78 -7.50 -10.35
C HIS A 150 -12.88 -8.66 -9.87
N ASP A 151 -12.79 -8.84 -8.55
CA ASP A 151 -12.08 -9.95 -7.91
C ASP A 151 -10.58 -10.06 -8.29
N PRO A 152 -9.79 -8.97 -8.14
CA PRO A 152 -8.40 -8.92 -8.60
C PRO A 152 -7.51 -9.99 -7.92
N GLN A 153 -6.45 -10.43 -8.60
CA GLN A 153 -5.45 -11.32 -8.00
C GLN A 153 -4.58 -10.59 -6.97
N VAL A 154 -4.35 -9.29 -7.19
CA VAL A 154 -3.55 -8.43 -6.31
C VAL A 154 -4.37 -7.21 -5.91
N LEU A 155 -4.58 -7.01 -4.62
CA LEU A 155 -5.16 -5.81 -4.06
C LEU A 155 -4.04 -4.94 -3.48
N VAL A 156 -3.85 -3.76 -4.06
CA VAL A 156 -2.88 -2.76 -3.57
C VAL A 156 -3.65 -1.68 -2.81
N VAL A 157 -3.28 -1.43 -1.56
CA VAL A 157 -3.95 -0.45 -0.71
C VAL A 157 -2.94 0.47 -0.03
N ASP A 158 -3.16 1.77 -0.14
CA ASP A 158 -2.31 2.79 0.50
C ASP A 158 -3.03 3.30 1.75
N GLU A 159 -2.45 3.06 2.93
CA GLU A 159 -2.97 3.48 4.24
C GLU A 159 -4.45 3.09 4.49
N PRO A 160 -4.85 1.83 4.35
CA PRO A 160 -6.26 1.42 4.23
C PRO A 160 -7.12 1.66 5.47
N MET A 161 -6.54 1.91 6.64
CA MET A 161 -7.26 2.02 7.91
C MET A 161 -7.52 3.47 8.34
N ILE A 162 -6.94 4.45 7.63
CA ILE A 162 -7.08 5.86 7.99
C ILE A 162 -8.54 6.31 7.82
N GLY A 163 -9.07 6.96 8.85
CA GLY A 163 -10.42 7.53 8.85
C GLY A 163 -11.55 6.53 8.99
N LEU A 164 -11.24 5.25 9.24
CA LEU A 164 -12.23 4.21 9.51
C LEU A 164 -12.48 4.05 11.02
N ASP A 165 -13.72 3.76 11.38
CA ASP A 165 -14.08 3.39 12.75
C ASP A 165 -13.58 1.97 13.09
N PRO A 166 -13.43 1.62 14.39
CA PRO A 166 -12.86 0.33 14.80
C PRO A 166 -13.60 -0.91 14.27
N ARG A 167 -14.91 -0.82 14.07
CA ARG A 167 -15.71 -1.92 13.54
C ARG A 167 -15.40 -2.14 12.06
N THR A 168 -15.32 -1.06 11.30
CA THR A 168 -14.95 -1.10 9.86
C THR A 168 -13.50 -1.58 9.70
N VAL A 169 -12.56 -1.12 10.52
CA VAL A 169 -11.18 -1.61 10.54
C VAL A 169 -11.13 -3.14 10.71
N ARG A 170 -11.90 -3.69 11.66
CA ARG A 170 -11.97 -5.14 11.84
C ARG A 170 -12.50 -5.86 10.60
N THR A 171 -13.57 -5.35 9.99
CA THR A 171 -14.12 -5.92 8.75
C THR A 171 -13.11 -5.90 7.60
N VAL A 172 -12.36 -4.81 7.45
CA VAL A 172 -11.33 -4.69 6.41
C VAL A 172 -10.19 -5.69 6.65
N LYS A 173 -9.73 -5.86 7.90
CA LYS A 173 -8.74 -6.86 8.26
C LYS A 173 -9.21 -8.29 7.92
N GLU A 174 -10.46 -8.61 8.26
CA GLU A 174 -11.07 -9.91 7.92
C GLU A 174 -11.12 -10.11 6.39
N LEU A 175 -11.55 -9.09 5.62
CA LEU A 175 -11.57 -9.16 4.15
C LEU A 175 -10.18 -9.39 3.56
N PHE A 176 -9.13 -8.76 4.10
CA PHE A 176 -7.76 -8.95 3.62
C PHE A 176 -7.28 -10.38 3.89
N ARG A 177 -7.58 -10.91 5.08
CA ARG A 177 -7.22 -12.29 5.42
C ARG A 177 -7.97 -13.30 4.54
N GLU A 178 -9.30 -13.15 4.41
CA GLU A 178 -10.12 -13.98 3.53
C GLU A 178 -9.57 -14.03 2.09
N ARG A 179 -9.07 -12.91 1.59
CA ARG A 179 -8.45 -12.85 0.25
C ARG A 179 -7.14 -13.62 0.18
N ALA A 180 -6.28 -13.44 1.17
CA ALA A 180 -5.02 -14.17 1.22
C ALA A 180 -5.24 -15.69 1.36
N ASP A 181 -6.19 -16.10 2.20
CA ASP A 181 -6.58 -17.51 2.37
C ASP A 181 -7.17 -18.11 1.08
N ALA A 182 -7.79 -17.28 0.23
CA ALA A 182 -8.23 -17.66 -1.11
C ALA A 182 -7.11 -17.66 -2.18
N GLY A 183 -5.85 -17.54 -1.78
CA GLY A 183 -4.68 -17.54 -2.66
C GLY A 183 -4.41 -16.21 -3.38
N LYS A 184 -5.10 -15.13 -3.01
CA LYS A 184 -4.92 -13.78 -3.59
C LYS A 184 -4.01 -12.94 -2.71
N THR A 185 -3.35 -11.95 -3.30
CA THR A 185 -2.37 -11.14 -2.58
C THR A 185 -2.96 -9.81 -2.17
N VAL A 186 -2.65 -9.38 -0.95
CA VAL A 186 -2.88 -8.01 -0.49
C VAL A 186 -1.53 -7.35 -0.25
N PHE A 187 -1.25 -6.27 -0.97
CA PHE A 187 -0.08 -5.42 -0.75
C PHE A 187 -0.56 -4.11 -0.11
N MET A 188 -0.24 -3.89 1.15
CA MET A 188 -0.65 -2.67 1.84
C MET A 188 0.55 -1.84 2.28
N SER A 189 0.48 -0.51 2.08
CA SER A 189 1.38 0.40 2.78
C SER A 189 0.76 0.82 4.10
N THR A 190 1.61 1.06 5.08
CA THR A 190 1.23 1.69 6.33
C THR A 190 2.42 2.33 7.04
N HIS A 191 2.16 3.33 7.86
CA HIS A 191 3.11 3.84 8.85
C HIS A 191 2.74 3.36 10.27
N THR A 192 1.62 2.62 10.41
CA THR A 192 1.10 2.13 11.68
C THR A 192 1.56 0.70 11.92
N LEU A 193 2.44 0.52 12.87
CA LEU A 193 3.03 -0.77 13.26
C LEU A 193 1.98 -1.80 13.69
N ASP A 194 1.06 -1.41 14.57
CA ASP A 194 -0.01 -2.28 15.08
C ASP A 194 -0.88 -2.88 13.97
N VAL A 195 -1.07 -2.13 12.88
CA VAL A 195 -1.82 -2.63 11.72
C VAL A 195 -1.02 -3.70 10.99
N ALA A 196 0.28 -3.46 10.76
CA ALA A 196 1.16 -4.42 10.11
C ALA A 196 1.29 -5.71 10.93
N GLU A 197 1.56 -5.60 12.25
CA GLU A 197 1.67 -6.75 13.16
C GLU A 197 0.38 -7.59 13.21
N ALA A 198 -0.78 -6.94 13.15
CA ALA A 198 -2.05 -7.62 13.34
C ALA A 198 -2.51 -8.48 12.16
N ILE A 199 -2.03 -8.23 10.93
CA ILE A 199 -2.58 -8.90 9.73
C ILE A 199 -1.54 -9.33 8.70
N ALA A 200 -0.32 -8.81 8.73
CA ALA A 200 0.68 -9.11 7.71
C ALA A 200 1.35 -10.47 7.96
N ASP A 201 1.49 -11.26 6.90
CA ASP A 201 2.31 -12.48 6.91
C ASP A 201 3.80 -12.12 6.82
N ARG A 202 4.12 -11.10 6.01
CA ARG A 202 5.47 -10.55 5.87
C ARG A 202 5.43 -9.03 5.81
N ILE A 203 6.51 -8.43 6.29
CA ILE A 203 6.67 -6.98 6.38
C ILE A 203 7.99 -6.59 5.71
N ALA A 204 7.97 -5.59 4.83
CA ALA A 204 9.17 -4.89 4.41
C ALA A 204 9.18 -3.50 5.04
N ILE A 205 10.29 -3.15 5.68
CA ILE A 205 10.53 -1.82 6.23
C ILE A 205 11.31 -1.01 5.20
N ILE A 206 10.71 0.11 4.76
CA ILE A 206 11.36 1.06 3.85
C ILE A 206 11.77 2.31 4.61
N HIS A 207 13.00 2.76 4.39
CA HIS A 207 13.55 4.01 4.89
C HIS A 207 14.39 4.67 3.81
N GLN A 208 14.23 5.99 3.60
CA GLN A 208 14.97 6.78 2.59
C GLN A 208 15.06 6.12 1.21
N GLY A 209 13.94 5.55 0.74
CA GLY A 209 13.83 4.90 -0.57
C GLY A 209 14.40 3.48 -0.65
N ARG A 210 14.95 2.92 0.43
CA ARG A 210 15.56 1.57 0.46
C ARG A 210 14.82 0.63 1.39
N ILE A 211 14.75 -0.66 1.06
CA ILE A 211 14.29 -1.68 1.99
C ILE A 211 15.42 -1.97 2.98
N VAL A 212 15.20 -1.65 4.25
CA VAL A 212 16.17 -1.88 5.33
C VAL A 212 15.99 -3.22 6.01
N ALA A 213 14.77 -3.77 6.01
CA ALA A 213 14.49 -5.12 6.49
C ALA A 213 13.27 -5.70 5.77
N CYS A 214 13.22 -7.02 5.61
CA CYS A 214 12.06 -7.74 5.06
C CYS A 214 12.05 -9.16 5.62
N GLY A 215 10.86 -9.62 6.05
CA GLY A 215 10.65 -10.96 6.58
C GLY A 215 9.31 -11.07 7.32
N THR A 216 9.07 -12.23 7.93
CA THR A 216 7.98 -12.42 8.89
C THR A 216 8.24 -11.61 10.17
N LEU A 217 7.22 -11.39 10.98
CA LEU A 217 7.37 -10.68 12.26
C LEU A 217 8.44 -11.36 13.15
N ASP A 218 8.45 -12.70 13.21
CA ASP A 218 9.43 -13.45 14.01
C ASP A 218 10.86 -13.31 13.47
N GLU A 219 11.04 -13.31 12.14
CA GLU A 219 12.35 -13.09 11.52
C GLU A 219 12.86 -11.65 11.79
N LEU A 220 11.98 -10.65 11.74
CA LEU A 220 12.35 -9.28 12.04
C LEU A 220 12.74 -9.12 13.52
N ARG A 221 11.98 -9.70 14.44
CA ARG A 221 12.31 -9.73 15.88
C ARG A 221 13.63 -10.43 16.17
N ALA A 222 13.90 -11.56 15.52
CA ALA A 222 15.15 -12.29 15.69
C ALA A 222 16.39 -11.49 15.22
N ARG A 223 16.26 -10.67 14.17
CA ARG A 223 17.34 -9.81 13.66
C ARG A 223 17.70 -8.68 14.62
N ALA A 224 16.73 -8.13 15.33
CA ALA A 224 16.95 -7.04 16.31
C ALA A 224 17.62 -7.48 17.62
N ARG A 225 18.03 -8.76 17.77
CA ARG A 225 18.76 -9.34 18.91
C ARG A 225 18.11 -9.16 20.30
N ARG A 226 16.84 -8.81 20.40
CA ARG A 226 16.11 -8.66 21.67
C ARG A 226 14.63 -8.98 21.47
N GLU A 227 13.90 -9.30 22.54
CA GLU A 227 12.42 -9.41 22.58
C GLU A 227 11.75 -8.02 22.45
N HIS A 228 12.08 -7.27 21.40
CA HIS A 228 11.52 -5.96 21.16
C HIS A 228 10.23 -6.04 20.35
N ARG A 229 9.32 -5.11 20.60
CA ARG A 229 8.19 -4.84 19.72
C ARG A 229 8.72 -4.38 18.36
N LEU A 230 7.95 -4.57 17.29
CA LEU A 230 8.31 -4.08 15.94
C LEU A 230 8.61 -2.57 15.95
N GLU A 231 8.03 -1.82 16.91
CA GLU A 231 8.28 -0.41 17.13
C GLU A 231 9.76 -0.10 17.44
N ASP A 232 10.37 -0.89 18.33
CA ASP A 232 11.78 -0.70 18.69
C ASP A 232 12.69 -1.00 17.49
N ILE A 233 12.36 -2.06 16.74
CA ILE A 233 13.05 -2.43 15.49
C ILE A 233 12.92 -1.31 14.45
N PHE A 234 11.70 -0.80 14.29
CA PHE A 234 11.41 0.28 13.35
C PHE A 234 12.18 1.55 13.72
N LEU A 235 12.16 1.95 15.00
CA LEU A 235 12.91 3.12 15.48
C LEU A 235 14.41 2.93 15.31
N GLU A 236 14.96 1.76 15.65
CA GLU A 236 16.40 1.46 15.49
C GLU A 236 16.85 1.53 14.03
N LEU A 237 16.03 0.97 13.10
CA LEU A 237 16.34 0.94 11.67
C LEU A 237 16.03 2.26 10.93
N THR A 238 15.25 3.15 11.53
CA THR A 238 14.88 4.44 10.93
C THR A 238 15.46 5.66 11.66
N GLN A 239 16.29 5.46 12.70
CA GLN A 239 17.05 6.56 13.30
C GLN A 239 18.03 7.15 12.27
N PRO A 240 18.17 8.49 12.20
CA PRO A 240 19.25 9.08 11.42
C PRO A 240 20.58 8.55 11.95
N GLU A 241 21.45 8.02 11.09
CA GLU A 241 22.84 7.80 11.49
C GLU A 241 23.41 9.15 11.95
N GLU A 242 23.81 9.24 13.22
CA GLU A 242 24.62 10.37 13.72
C GLU A 242 26.00 10.33 13.07
N HIS A 243 26.05 10.63 11.77
CA HIS A 243 27.31 10.83 11.08
C HIS A 243 27.31 12.18 10.40
N ASP A 244 28.28 12.99 10.85
CA ASP A 244 28.73 14.28 10.34
C ASP A 244 28.09 15.55 10.96
N ALA A 245 28.32 15.73 12.26
CA ALA A 245 28.58 17.08 12.75
C ALA A 245 29.95 17.53 12.20
N PRO A 246 30.07 18.64 11.45
CA PRO A 246 31.37 19.13 11.02
C PRO A 246 32.21 19.43 12.26
N ARG A 247 33.39 18.80 12.38
CA ARG A 247 34.37 19.14 13.44
C ARG A 247 34.61 20.65 13.41
N PRO A 248 34.49 21.34 14.54
CA PRO A 248 34.83 22.74 14.59
C PRO A 248 36.31 22.90 14.17
N ALA A 249 36.53 23.74 13.17
CA ALA A 249 37.87 24.08 12.73
C ALA A 249 38.70 24.58 13.94
N ALA A 250 39.86 23.94 14.14
CA ALA A 250 40.78 24.30 15.16
C ALA A 250 41.15 25.79 14.98
N ALA A 251 40.83 26.59 16.00
CA ALA A 251 41.22 27.99 16.08
C ALA A 251 42.74 28.05 16.03
N GLY A 252 43.27 28.59 14.93
CA GLY A 252 44.70 28.90 14.80
C GLY A 252 45.08 29.91 15.88
N GLN A 253 46.08 29.56 16.66
CA GLN A 253 46.81 30.52 17.52
C GLN A 253 47.45 31.56 16.63
N ALA A 254 46.98 32.79 16.72
CA ALA A 254 47.70 33.94 16.17
C ALA A 254 48.76 34.34 17.18
N ASP A 255 50.00 34.13 16.82
CA ASP A 255 51.14 34.80 17.45
C ASP A 255 50.99 36.30 17.20
N ALA A 256 51.06 37.06 18.26
CA ALA A 256 51.24 38.50 18.23
C ALA A 256 52.70 38.85 18.57
N PRO A 257 53.23 39.91 17.98
CA PRO A 257 54.61 40.35 18.16
C PRO A 257 54.88 40.99 19.54
#